data_0c4e59f98559e1181b93ab8c06a168a6
#
_entry.id   0c4e59f98559e1181b93ab8c06a168a6
#
_cell.length_a   1.000
_cell.length_b   1.000
_cell.length_c   1.000
_cell.angle_alpha   90.00
_cell.angle_beta   90.00
_cell.angle_gamma   90.00
#
_symmetry.space_group_name_H-M   'P 1'
#
loop_
_entity.id
_entity.type
_entity.pdbx_description
1 polymer ?
#
loop_
_entity_poly.entity_id
_entity_poly.type
_entity_poly.pdbx_seq_one_letter_code
_entity_poly.pdbx_strand_id
1 'polypeptide(L)'
;HKKFANCCLDYDKIKGEIVVENRREGEKIRLVNRDFDSDVRKLVNKSFRLEDRSSAVILKDSQGVVFVEGSGAAERVKIDSETVKILAFTIK
;
A
#
# COMPACT_ATOMS: atom_id res chain seq x y z
N HIS A 1 4.52 21.80 -2.26
CA HIS A 1 3.17 21.38 -2.58
C HIS A 1 2.84 20.01 -2.00
N LYS A 2 1.81 19.98 -1.21
CA LYS A 2 1.42 18.72 -0.57
C LYS A 2 0.22 18.12 -1.27
N LYS A 3 0.34 16.86 -1.64
CA LYS A 3 -0.76 16.11 -2.24
C LYS A 3 -1.34 15.17 -1.20
N PHE A 4 -2.65 15.00 -1.27
CA PHE A 4 -3.32 13.97 -0.48
C PHE A 4 -3.41 12.72 -1.34
N ALA A 5 -3.12 11.58 -0.73
CA ALA A 5 -3.29 10.30 -1.39
C ALA A 5 -4.54 9.64 -0.82
N ASN A 6 -5.45 9.27 -1.69
CA ASN A 6 -6.67 8.55 -1.32
C ASN A 6 -6.56 7.12 -1.82
N CYS A 7 -7.02 6.20 -1.02
CA CYS A 7 -7.06 4.81 -1.43
C CYS A 7 -8.23 4.10 -0.77
N CYS A 8 -8.74 3.10 -1.48
CA CYS A 8 -9.81 2.23 -0.97
C CYS A 8 -9.37 0.79 -1.09
N LEU A 9 -9.62 0.02 -0.06
CA LEU A 9 -9.32 -1.40 -0.03
C LEU A 9 -10.58 -2.19 0.26
N ASP A 10 -10.63 -3.44 -0.19
CA ASP A 10 -11.73 -4.34 0.16
C ASP A 10 -11.52 -4.79 1.60
N TYR A 11 -12.37 -4.32 2.50
CA TYR A 11 -12.23 -4.58 3.92
C TYR A 11 -12.20 -6.07 4.24
N ASP A 12 -13.02 -6.86 3.55
CA ASP A 12 -13.12 -8.29 3.83
C ASP A 12 -11.90 -9.09 3.35
N LYS A 13 -11.07 -8.50 2.50
CA LYS A 13 -9.84 -9.14 2.03
C LYS A 13 -8.64 -8.85 2.93
N ILE A 14 -8.79 -7.91 3.84
CA ILE A 14 -7.74 -7.56 4.80
C ILE A 14 -7.70 -8.63 5.88
N LYS A 15 -6.50 -9.07 6.24
CA LYS A 15 -6.29 -10.11 7.24
C LYS A 15 -5.71 -9.51 8.52
N GLY A 16 -6.54 -9.47 9.58
CA GLY A 16 -6.12 -8.89 10.86
C GLY A 16 -6.14 -7.38 10.86
N GLU A 17 -5.37 -6.79 11.76
CA GLU A 17 -5.33 -5.35 11.89
C GLU A 17 -4.46 -4.70 10.82
N ILE A 18 -4.84 -3.49 10.42
CA ILE A 18 -4.01 -2.64 9.58
C ILE A 18 -3.09 -1.85 10.49
N VAL A 19 -1.80 -1.88 10.19
CA VAL A 19 -0.81 -1.08 10.90
C VAL A 19 -0.02 -0.24 9.91
N VAL A 20 0.42 0.93 10.37
CA VAL A 20 1.31 1.79 9.61
C VAL A 20 2.73 1.51 10.07
N GLU A 21 3.60 1.14 9.15
CA GLU A 21 4.98 0.84 9.47
C GLU A 21 5.93 1.45 8.46
N ASN A 22 7.17 1.55 8.84
CA ASN A 22 8.24 1.92 7.92
C ASN A 22 8.54 0.73 7.02
N ARG A 23 9.05 1.02 5.83
CA ARG A 23 9.50 -0.04 4.93
C ARG A 23 10.63 -0.84 5.55
N ARG A 24 10.66 -2.13 5.24
CA ARG A 24 11.73 -3.02 5.67
C ARG A 24 12.38 -3.64 4.45
N GLU A 25 13.62 -4.04 4.63
CA GLU A 25 14.36 -4.72 3.58
C GLU A 25 13.70 -6.05 3.24
N GLY A 26 13.63 -6.36 1.96
CA GLY A 26 13.09 -7.62 1.48
C GLY A 26 11.59 -7.68 1.32
N GLU A 27 10.87 -6.64 1.67
CA GLU A 27 9.41 -6.63 1.52
C GLU A 27 9.01 -6.50 0.07
N LYS A 28 7.96 -7.23 -0.30
CA LYS A 28 7.41 -7.23 -1.65
C LYS A 28 5.92 -6.93 -1.62
N ILE A 29 5.43 -6.39 -2.74
CA ILE A 29 4.00 -6.16 -2.93
C ILE A 29 3.67 -6.46 -4.39
N ARG A 30 2.54 -7.13 -4.62
CA ARG A 30 1.99 -7.24 -5.98
C ARG A 30 0.95 -6.16 -6.13
N LEU A 31 1.26 -5.13 -6.89
CA LEU A 31 0.35 -4.01 -7.10
C LEU A 31 -0.84 -4.44 -7.97
N VAL A 32 -1.93 -3.68 -7.85
CA VAL A 32 -3.14 -3.94 -8.63
C VAL A 32 -2.81 -3.94 -10.13
N ASN A 33 -3.37 -4.93 -10.84
CA ASN A 33 -3.19 -5.11 -12.27
C ASN A 33 -1.77 -5.48 -12.69
N ARG A 34 -0.99 -6.01 -11.77
CA ARG A 34 0.36 -6.52 -12.07
C ARG A 34 0.43 -8.00 -11.79
N ASP A 35 1.18 -8.72 -12.60
CA ASP A 35 1.35 -10.16 -12.45
C ASP A 35 2.73 -10.51 -11.89
N PHE A 36 3.40 -9.53 -11.27
CA PHE A 36 4.71 -9.73 -10.66
C PHE A 36 4.80 -8.96 -9.35
N ASP A 37 5.70 -9.41 -8.49
CA ASP A 37 5.95 -8.75 -7.22
C ASP A 37 6.99 -7.66 -7.40
N SER A 38 6.75 -6.51 -6.75
CA SER A 38 7.67 -5.38 -6.76
C SER A 38 8.32 -5.25 -5.39
N ASP A 39 9.57 -4.83 -5.38
CA ASP A 39 10.30 -4.53 -4.15
C ASP A 39 9.80 -3.21 -3.58
N VAL A 40 9.28 -3.24 -2.36
CA VAL A 40 8.71 -2.05 -1.70
C VAL A 40 9.73 -0.91 -1.62
N ARG A 41 10.97 -1.25 -1.26
CA ARG A 41 12.04 -0.25 -1.16
C ARG A 41 12.28 0.45 -2.49
N LYS A 42 12.28 -0.30 -3.60
CA LYS A 42 12.47 0.28 -4.92
C LYS A 42 11.30 1.17 -5.32
N LEU A 43 10.08 0.77 -4.96
CA LEU A 43 8.91 1.59 -5.23
C LEU A 43 8.99 2.93 -4.50
N VAL A 44 9.35 2.91 -3.23
CA VAL A 44 9.52 4.13 -2.44
C VAL A 44 10.64 5.00 -3.05
N ASN A 45 11.76 4.39 -3.40
CA ASN A 45 12.89 5.13 -3.98
C ASN A 45 12.52 5.79 -5.31
N LYS A 46 11.64 5.17 -6.08
CA LYS A 46 11.19 5.72 -7.35
C LYS A 46 10.23 6.89 -7.17
N SER A 47 9.38 6.83 -6.14
CA SER A 47 8.29 7.80 -5.95
C SER A 47 8.65 8.96 -5.03
N PHE A 48 9.68 8.83 -4.21
CA PHE A 48 10.04 9.80 -3.19
C PHE A 48 11.47 10.27 -3.34
N ARG A 49 11.70 11.56 -3.04
CA ARG A 49 13.05 12.09 -2.91
C ARG A 49 13.76 11.41 -1.76
N LEU A 50 15.08 11.41 -1.81
CA LEU A 50 15.90 10.77 -0.77
C LEU A 50 15.50 11.25 0.64
N GLU A 51 15.32 12.56 0.82
CA GLU A 51 14.98 13.13 2.10
C GLU A 51 13.57 12.78 2.60
N ASP A 52 12.69 12.33 1.70
CA ASP A 52 11.30 12.02 2.05
C ASP A 52 11.01 10.53 2.18
N ARG A 53 11.96 9.68 1.85
CA ARG A 53 11.74 8.22 1.80
C ARG A 53 11.37 7.61 3.13
N SER A 54 11.92 8.15 4.22
CA SER A 54 11.64 7.63 5.56
C SER A 54 10.23 7.95 6.03
N SER A 55 9.56 8.93 5.41
CA SER A 55 8.21 9.31 5.79
C SER A 55 7.13 8.68 4.91
N ALA A 56 7.52 7.87 3.92
CA ALA A 56 6.56 7.18 3.06
C ALA A 56 5.70 6.24 3.89
N VAL A 57 4.38 6.30 3.69
CA VAL A 57 3.42 5.49 4.44
C VAL A 57 3.31 4.11 3.80
N ILE A 58 3.54 3.09 4.61
CA ILE A 58 3.35 1.69 4.23
C ILE A 58 2.30 1.11 5.16
N LEU A 59 1.24 0.56 4.60
CA LEU A 59 0.21 -0.11 5.39
C LEU A 59 0.38 -1.61 5.26
N LYS A 60 0.24 -2.30 6.37
CA LYS A 60 0.39 -3.76 6.44
C LYS A 60 -0.77 -4.37 7.20
N ASP A 61 -1.15 -5.59 6.80
CA ASP A 61 -2.01 -6.44 7.61
C ASP A 61 -1.18 -7.65 8.06
N SER A 62 -1.84 -8.68 8.59
CA SER A 62 -1.12 -9.86 9.11
C SER A 62 -0.41 -10.66 8.01
N GLN A 63 -0.79 -10.47 6.75
CA GLN A 63 -0.21 -11.19 5.61
C GLN A 63 0.91 -10.41 4.93
N GLY A 64 1.09 -9.15 5.27
CA GLY A 64 2.15 -8.32 4.69
C GLY A 64 1.64 -6.98 4.18
N VAL A 65 2.39 -6.39 3.25
CA VAL A 65 2.10 -5.04 2.75
C VAL A 65 0.82 -5.03 1.94
N VAL A 66 -0.08 -4.10 2.25
CA VAL A 66 -1.33 -3.90 1.51
C VAL A 66 -1.37 -2.59 0.74
N PHE A 67 -0.52 -1.63 1.09
CA PHE A 67 -0.49 -0.33 0.43
C PHE A 67 0.88 0.32 0.57
N VAL A 68 1.34 0.94 -0.51
CA VAL A 68 2.58 1.74 -0.52
C VAL A 68 2.25 3.11 -1.07
N GLU A 69 2.52 4.13 -0.29
CA GLU A 69 2.28 5.52 -0.71
C GLU A 69 3.06 5.80 -2.00
N GLY A 70 2.38 6.44 -2.95
CA GLY A 70 2.96 6.73 -4.25
C GLY A 70 2.85 5.62 -5.27
N SER A 71 2.54 4.39 -4.84
CA SER A 71 2.44 3.23 -5.74
C SER A 71 1.06 2.58 -5.74
N GLY A 72 0.38 2.53 -4.60
CA GLY A 72 -0.97 2.03 -4.54
C GLY A 72 -1.14 0.76 -3.73
N ALA A 73 -2.26 0.08 -3.95
CA ALA A 73 -2.69 -1.07 -3.16
C ALA A 73 -2.21 -2.39 -3.74
N ALA A 74 -2.21 -3.41 -2.89
CA ALA A 74 -1.90 -4.77 -3.31
C ALA A 74 -3.09 -5.38 -4.05
N GLU A 75 -2.79 -6.19 -5.04
CA GLU A 75 -3.80 -6.91 -5.83
C GLU A 75 -4.74 -7.73 -4.95
N ARG A 76 -4.22 -8.36 -3.90
CA ARG A 76 -5.01 -9.24 -3.03
C ARG A 76 -6.08 -8.54 -2.19
N VAL A 77 -5.99 -7.22 -2.06
CA VAL A 77 -6.97 -6.43 -1.28
C VAL A 77 -7.69 -5.40 -2.14
N LYS A 78 -7.63 -5.54 -3.46
CA LYS A 78 -8.25 -4.58 -4.35
C LYS A 78 -9.78 -4.68 -4.30
N ILE A 79 -10.42 -3.56 -4.58
CA ILE A 79 -11.87 -3.49 -4.75
C ILE A 79 -12.25 -4.11 -6.09
N ASP A 80 -13.32 -4.89 -6.09
CA ASP A 80 -13.88 -5.45 -7.32
C ASP A 80 -15.41 -5.44 -7.25
N SER A 81 -16.06 -6.07 -8.25
CA SER A 81 -17.52 -6.06 -8.35
C SER A 81 -18.22 -6.78 -7.19
N GLU A 82 -17.52 -7.59 -6.43
CA GLU A 82 -18.06 -8.35 -5.31
C GLU A 82 -17.78 -7.71 -3.96
N THR A 83 -17.08 -6.58 -3.94
CA THR A 83 -16.73 -5.88 -2.72
C THR A 83 -17.99 -5.35 -2.02
N VAL A 84 -18.16 -5.69 -0.74
CA VAL A 84 -19.28 -5.26 0.07
C VAL A 84 -18.90 -4.13 1.02
N LYS A 85 -17.74 -4.28 1.68
CA LYS A 85 -17.24 -3.28 2.64
C LYS A 85 -15.94 -2.70 2.13
N ILE A 86 -15.82 -1.40 2.26
CA ILE A 86 -14.66 -0.67 1.77
C ILE A 86 -13.97 0.02 2.94
N LEU A 87 -12.66 -0.18 3.07
CA LEU A 87 -11.82 0.63 3.93
C LEU A 87 -11.26 1.76 3.07
N ALA A 88 -11.69 2.99 3.37
CA ALA A 88 -11.21 4.17 2.66
C ALA A 88 -10.33 4.97 3.58
N PHE A 89 -9.22 5.50 3.05
CA PHE A 89 -8.32 6.32 3.85
C PHE A 89 -7.67 7.38 2.99
N THR A 90 -7.19 8.42 3.67
CA THR A 90 -6.50 9.53 3.02
C THR A 90 -5.19 9.76 3.75
N ILE A 91 -4.13 9.96 3.01
CA ILE A 91 -2.82 10.34 3.56
C ILE A 91 -2.63 11.82 3.28
N LYS A 92 -2.37 12.57 4.33
CA LYS A 92 -2.19 14.01 4.25
C LYS A 92 -0.76 14.41 4.52
#